data_49d23e3aed8d9d897f96a7eaf69a15f9
#
_entry.id   49d23e3aed8d9d897f96a7eaf69a15f9
#
_cell.length_a   1.000
_cell.length_b   1.000
_cell.length_c   1.000
_cell.angle_alpha   90.00
_cell.angle_beta   90.00
_cell.angle_gamma   90.00
#
_symmetry.space_group_name_H-M   'P 1'
#
loop_
_entity.id
_entity.type
_entity.pdbx_description
1 polymer ?
#
loop_
_entity_poly.entity_id
_entity_poly.type
_entity_poly.pdbx_seq_one_letter_code
_entity_poly.pdbx_strand_id
1 'polypeptide(L)'
;RKRARLLRVWLYANGKCHEGRGLYDTGNQLWDPVSKKPVSIGDSAILETLFSPQVRDGLLKFGEGENPVDAGLLVSLHPHFLPFSSVGCPHGTALAVTLDYLCVEGLEVHKVITRPVIAFPRENSSFSGDYQVILHPNLIDS
;
A
#
# COMPACT_ATOMS: atom_id res chain seq x y z
N ARG A 1 -0.34 -21.44 17.07
CA ARG A 1 0.36 -21.20 15.81
C ARG A 1 -0.47 -20.33 14.89
N LYS A 2 0.18 -19.31 14.36
CA LYS A 2 -0.48 -18.38 13.44
C LYS A 2 -0.58 -18.96 12.05
N ARG A 3 -1.69 -18.68 11.39
CA ARG A 3 -1.92 -19.07 10.02
C ARG A 3 -2.04 -17.86 9.13
N ALA A 4 -1.29 -17.87 8.06
CA ALA A 4 -1.48 -16.90 7.01
C ALA A 4 -2.74 -17.26 6.22
N ARG A 5 -3.56 -16.26 5.87
CA ARG A 5 -4.75 -16.45 5.05
C ARG A 5 -4.68 -15.53 3.84
N LEU A 6 -5.12 -16.04 2.71
CA LEU A 6 -5.27 -15.25 1.50
C LEU A 6 -6.71 -14.78 1.38
N LEU A 7 -6.86 -13.48 1.14
CA LEU A 7 -8.15 -12.82 0.97
C LEU A 7 -8.14 -12.12 -0.39
N ARG A 8 -9.31 -11.91 -0.96
CA ARG A 8 -9.41 -11.12 -2.17
C ARG A 8 -9.38 -9.64 -1.79
N VAL A 9 -8.67 -8.84 -2.58
CA VAL A 9 -8.56 -7.41 -2.35
C VAL A 9 -8.81 -6.62 -3.62
N TRP A 10 -9.35 -5.42 -3.44
CA TRP A 10 -9.54 -4.43 -4.51
C TRP A 10 -9.03 -3.11 -3.99
N LEU A 11 -8.09 -2.51 -4.71
CA LEU A 11 -7.52 -1.22 -4.36
C LEU A 11 -7.96 -0.20 -5.38
N TYR A 12 -8.54 0.90 -4.91
CA TYR A 12 -9.12 1.92 -5.77
C TYR A 12 -8.40 3.24 -5.59
N ALA A 13 -8.01 3.84 -6.68
CA ALA A 13 -7.50 5.21 -6.72
C ALA A 13 -7.59 5.73 -8.15
N ASN A 14 -7.75 7.04 -8.28
CA ASN A 14 -7.74 7.71 -9.58
C ASN A 14 -8.74 7.11 -10.58
N GLY A 15 -9.90 6.66 -10.09
CA GLY A 15 -10.92 6.06 -10.93
C GLY A 15 -10.58 4.68 -11.48
N LYS A 16 -9.50 4.07 -10.98
CA LYS A 16 -9.05 2.75 -11.41
C LYS A 16 -9.06 1.78 -10.25
N CYS A 17 -9.00 0.50 -10.57
CA CYS A 17 -9.02 -0.58 -9.59
C CYS A 17 -7.93 -1.60 -9.90
N HIS A 18 -7.24 -2.02 -8.87
CA HIS A 18 -6.35 -3.18 -8.94
C HIS A 18 -6.96 -4.30 -8.12
N GLU A 19 -7.28 -5.41 -8.77
CA GLU A 19 -7.80 -6.59 -8.10
C GLU A 19 -6.66 -7.58 -7.88
N GLY A 20 -6.63 -8.19 -6.70
CA GLY A 20 -5.60 -9.17 -6.39
C GLY A 20 -5.92 -9.91 -5.12
N ARG A 21 -4.87 -10.39 -4.47
CA ARG A 21 -4.98 -11.09 -3.20
C ARG A 21 -4.13 -10.43 -2.14
N GLY A 22 -4.64 -10.47 -0.91
CA GLY A 22 -3.94 -9.96 0.25
C GLY A 22 -3.67 -11.08 1.23
N LEU A 23 -2.48 -11.05 1.82
CA LEU A 23 -2.09 -11.97 2.88
C LEU A 23 -2.45 -11.35 4.22
N TYR A 24 -3.33 -11.99 4.97
CA TYR A 24 -3.57 -11.61 6.36
C TYR A 24 -2.38 -12.10 7.19
N ASP A 25 -1.57 -11.19 7.65
CA ASP A 25 -0.33 -11.53 8.36
C ASP A 25 -0.25 -10.77 9.68
N THR A 26 -0.38 -11.48 10.78
CA THR A 26 -0.29 -10.89 12.12
C THR A 26 1.10 -10.40 12.47
N GLY A 27 2.11 -10.73 11.65
CA GLY A 27 3.45 -10.18 11.79
C GLY A 27 3.60 -8.76 11.27
N ASN A 28 2.66 -8.28 10.45
CA ASN A 28 2.70 -6.91 9.99
C ASN A 28 2.18 -5.97 11.10
N GLN A 29 3.08 -5.17 11.66
CA GLN A 29 2.74 -4.22 12.71
C GLN A 29 3.15 -2.80 12.33
N LEU A 30 3.13 -2.50 11.04
CA LEU A 30 3.54 -1.20 10.54
C LEU A 30 2.42 -0.17 10.74
N TRP A 31 2.76 0.93 11.39
CA TRP A 31 1.85 2.07 11.59
C TRP A 31 2.48 3.32 10.99
N ASP A 32 1.64 4.15 10.38
CA ASP A 32 2.09 5.42 9.84
C ASP A 32 2.14 6.46 10.96
N PRO A 33 3.32 7.01 11.29
CA PRO A 33 3.40 8.00 12.35
C PRO A 33 2.71 9.32 12.00
N VAL A 34 2.50 9.59 10.71
CA VAL A 34 1.86 10.82 10.26
C VAL A 34 0.34 10.74 10.41
N SER A 35 -0.28 9.74 9.83
CA SER A 35 -1.74 9.59 9.86
C SER A 35 -2.25 8.81 11.06
N LYS A 36 -1.38 8.11 11.76
CA LYS A 36 -1.72 7.22 12.88
C LYS A 36 -2.56 6.02 12.44
N LYS A 37 -2.48 5.66 11.18
CA LYS A 37 -3.24 4.54 10.62
C LYS A 37 -2.37 3.29 10.49
N PRO A 38 -2.99 2.10 10.57
CA PRO A 38 -2.30 0.86 10.23
C PRO A 38 -1.97 0.83 8.75
N VAL A 39 -0.81 0.31 8.40
CA VAL A 39 -0.29 0.34 7.04
C VAL A 39 -0.19 -1.07 6.49
N SER A 40 -0.77 -1.30 5.34
CA SER A 40 -0.57 -2.52 4.57
C SER A 40 0.59 -2.32 3.61
N ILE A 41 1.24 -3.41 3.23
CA ILE A 41 2.42 -3.36 2.35
C ILE A 41 2.00 -3.85 0.98
N GLY A 42 2.31 -3.09 -0.06
CA GLY A 42 1.88 -3.40 -1.42
C GLY A 42 3.04 -3.66 -2.38
N ASP A 43 2.77 -4.52 -3.36
CA ASP A 43 3.65 -4.73 -4.49
C ASP A 43 3.57 -3.52 -5.42
N SER A 44 4.69 -3.13 -5.98
CA SER A 44 4.76 -2.00 -6.93
C SER A 44 3.86 -2.18 -8.16
N ALA A 45 3.51 -3.40 -8.50
CA ALA A 45 2.56 -3.67 -9.59
C ALA A 45 1.22 -2.95 -9.40
N ILE A 46 0.83 -2.71 -8.16
CA ILE A 46 -0.39 -1.97 -7.84
C ILE A 46 -0.28 -0.53 -8.33
N LEU A 47 0.87 0.10 -8.11
CA LEU A 47 1.10 1.47 -8.59
C LEU A 47 1.06 1.54 -10.11
N GLU A 48 1.60 0.51 -10.77
CA GLU A 48 1.61 0.47 -12.24
C GLU A 48 0.20 0.34 -12.82
N THR A 49 -0.68 -0.36 -12.13
CA THR A 49 -2.09 -0.49 -12.55
C THR A 49 -2.87 0.81 -12.34
N LEU A 50 -2.63 1.49 -11.23
CA LEU A 50 -3.45 2.63 -10.82
C LEU A 50 -2.98 3.95 -11.40
N PHE A 51 -1.68 4.10 -11.68
CA PHE A 51 -1.10 5.38 -12.04
C PHE A 51 -0.20 5.31 -13.26
N SER A 52 -0.21 6.39 -14.05
CA SER A 52 0.68 6.53 -15.21
C SER A 52 2.15 6.62 -14.75
N PRO A 53 3.10 6.37 -15.67
CA PRO A 53 4.53 6.55 -15.34
C PRO A 53 4.86 7.95 -14.84
N GLN A 54 4.20 8.98 -15.36
CA GLN A 54 4.42 10.36 -14.94
C GLN A 54 3.97 10.59 -13.50
N VAL A 55 2.81 10.05 -13.14
CA VAL A 55 2.30 10.16 -11.76
C VAL A 55 3.19 9.38 -10.80
N ARG A 56 3.61 8.17 -11.19
CA ARG A 56 4.51 7.36 -10.35
C ARG A 56 5.83 8.08 -10.11
N ASP A 57 6.41 8.70 -11.14
CA ASP A 57 7.63 9.49 -11.00
C ASP A 57 7.41 10.67 -10.06
N GLY A 58 6.27 11.35 -10.21
CA GLY A 58 5.89 12.46 -9.35
C GLY A 58 5.75 12.06 -7.88
N LEU A 59 5.24 10.86 -7.61
CA LEU A 59 5.15 10.35 -6.24
C LEU A 59 6.53 10.20 -5.59
N LEU A 60 7.50 9.71 -6.34
CA LEU A 60 8.86 9.51 -5.84
C LEU A 60 9.59 10.84 -5.62
N LYS A 61 9.22 11.87 -6.37
CA LYS A 61 9.86 13.20 -6.32
C LYS A 61 9.02 14.25 -5.62
N PHE A 62 7.97 13.85 -4.94
CA PHE A 62 7.06 14.80 -4.31
C PHE A 62 7.81 15.64 -3.27
N GLY A 63 7.67 16.95 -3.37
CA GLY A 63 8.34 17.87 -2.46
C GLY A 63 9.72 18.35 -2.91
N GLU A 64 10.22 17.91 -4.08
CA GLU A 64 11.52 18.34 -4.62
C GLU A 64 11.46 19.67 -5.35
N GLY A 65 10.31 20.36 -5.32
CA GLY A 65 10.21 21.73 -5.87
C GLY A 65 9.92 21.84 -7.35
N GLU A 66 9.77 20.73 -8.04
CA GLU A 66 9.35 20.74 -9.43
C GLU A 66 7.83 20.81 -9.54
N ASN A 67 7.32 21.35 -10.64
CA ASN A 67 5.89 21.36 -10.91
C ASN A 67 5.46 19.97 -11.38
N PRO A 68 4.83 19.17 -10.50
CA PRO A 68 4.44 17.82 -10.89
C PRO A 68 3.23 17.85 -11.82
N VAL A 69 3.17 16.85 -12.69
CA VAL A 69 1.97 16.54 -13.45
C VAL A 69 0.91 16.09 -12.44
N ASP A 70 -0.32 16.55 -12.63
CA ASP A 70 -1.44 16.18 -11.75
C ASP A 70 -1.19 16.47 -10.26
N ALA A 71 -0.76 17.71 -9.97
CA ALA A 71 -0.45 18.13 -8.59
C ALA A 71 -1.58 17.86 -7.61
N GLY A 72 -2.84 18.07 -8.03
CA GLY A 72 -3.99 17.82 -7.18
C GLY A 72 -4.12 16.34 -6.78
N LEU A 73 -3.88 15.43 -7.73
CA LEU A 73 -3.88 14.01 -7.46
C LEU A 73 -2.76 13.64 -6.49
N LEU A 74 -1.55 14.14 -6.75
CA LEU A 74 -0.39 13.85 -5.89
C LEU A 74 -0.64 14.32 -4.45
N VAL A 75 -1.18 15.51 -4.28
CA VAL A 75 -1.53 16.01 -2.94
C VAL A 75 -2.54 15.10 -2.27
N SER A 76 -3.57 14.65 -2.99
CA SER A 76 -4.60 13.78 -2.42
C SER A 76 -4.07 12.42 -1.98
N LEU A 77 -2.98 11.96 -2.56
CA LEU A 77 -2.36 10.68 -2.23
C LEU A 77 -1.45 10.76 -1.01
N HIS A 78 -1.17 11.96 -0.50
CA HIS A 78 -0.33 12.19 0.69
C HIS A 78 0.99 11.39 0.67
N PRO A 79 1.77 11.45 -0.42
CA PRO A 79 2.98 10.61 -0.51
C PRO A 79 4.02 11.03 0.52
N HIS A 80 4.59 10.05 1.20
CA HIS A 80 5.70 10.27 2.12
C HIS A 80 6.45 8.95 2.31
N PHE A 81 7.67 9.04 2.83
CA PHE A 81 8.50 7.87 3.02
C PHE A 81 8.45 7.41 4.47
N LEU A 82 8.44 6.09 4.66
CA LEU A 82 8.52 5.45 5.96
C LEU A 82 9.78 4.60 6.03
N PRO A 83 10.42 4.51 7.21
CA PRO A 83 11.44 3.49 7.41
C PRO A 83 10.80 2.11 7.25
N PHE A 84 11.47 1.25 6.51
CA PHE A 84 10.98 -0.09 6.25
C PHE A 84 12.14 -1.04 6.11
N SER A 85 12.33 -1.90 7.10
CA SER A 85 13.40 -2.89 7.06
C SER A 85 12.87 -4.25 6.63
N SER A 86 13.65 -4.94 5.83
CA SER A 86 13.35 -6.28 5.36
C SER A 86 14.64 -7.10 5.37
N VAL A 87 14.50 -8.39 5.13
CA VAL A 87 15.64 -9.27 4.98
C VAL A 87 16.50 -8.78 3.80
N GLY A 88 17.77 -8.54 4.05
CA GLY A 88 18.68 -8.00 3.04
C GLY A 88 18.69 -6.49 2.91
N CYS A 89 17.79 -5.77 3.59
CA CYS A 89 17.75 -4.32 3.55
C CYS A 89 17.30 -3.76 4.91
N PRO A 90 18.22 -3.73 5.91
CA PRO A 90 17.85 -3.31 7.27
C PRO A 90 17.53 -1.83 7.42
N HIS A 91 17.96 -1.00 6.47
CA HIS A 91 17.73 0.45 6.50
C HIS A 91 16.96 0.94 5.28
N GLY A 92 16.05 0.12 4.81
CA GLY A 92 15.23 0.47 3.66
C GLY A 92 14.16 1.50 3.97
N THR A 93 13.51 1.96 2.91
CA THR A 93 12.37 2.86 2.99
C THR A 93 11.24 2.33 2.13
N ALA A 94 10.04 2.77 2.45
CA ALA A 94 8.87 2.49 1.63
C ALA A 94 8.16 3.80 1.34
N LEU A 95 7.56 3.89 0.15
CA LEU A 95 6.71 5.00 -0.23
C LEU A 95 5.31 4.73 0.29
N ALA A 96 4.83 5.55 1.23
CA ALA A 96 3.48 5.47 1.72
C ALA A 96 2.56 6.32 0.86
N VAL A 97 1.45 5.75 0.43
CA VAL A 97 0.46 6.40 -0.41
C VAL A 97 -0.91 6.13 0.17
N THR A 98 -1.76 7.15 0.22
CA THR A 98 -3.14 7.00 0.68
C THR A 98 -4.05 6.86 -0.54
N LEU A 99 -4.65 5.69 -0.69
CA LEU A 99 -5.57 5.41 -1.80
C LEU A 99 -7.00 5.81 -1.41
N ASP A 100 -7.94 5.61 -2.32
CA ASP A 100 -9.34 5.95 -2.05
C ASP A 100 -10.01 4.86 -1.20
N TYR A 101 -9.89 3.61 -1.62
CA TYR A 101 -10.50 2.48 -0.92
C TYR A 101 -9.66 1.24 -1.01
N LEU A 102 -9.76 0.41 0.01
CA LEU A 102 -9.30 -0.96 0.01
C LEU A 102 -10.49 -1.82 0.44
N CYS A 103 -10.94 -2.69 -0.45
CA CYS A 103 -11.97 -3.66 -0.14
C CYS A 103 -11.33 -5.01 0.07
N VAL A 104 -11.76 -5.72 1.10
CA VAL A 104 -11.21 -7.03 1.46
C VAL A 104 -12.37 -8.01 1.64
N GLU A 105 -12.26 -9.15 1.00
CA GLU A 105 -13.31 -10.16 1.07
C GLU A 105 -12.71 -11.55 1.18
N GLY A 106 -13.32 -12.34 2.03
CA GLY A 106 -12.95 -13.74 2.21
C GLY A 106 -14.00 -14.43 3.03
N LEU A 107 -13.69 -15.64 3.48
CA LEU A 107 -14.60 -16.37 4.33
C LEU A 107 -14.77 -15.60 5.65
N GLU A 108 -15.99 -15.17 5.92
CA GLU A 108 -16.37 -14.41 7.12
C GLU A 108 -15.71 -13.03 7.23
N VAL A 109 -15.10 -12.54 6.15
CA VAL A 109 -14.51 -11.19 6.11
C VAL A 109 -15.12 -10.41 4.97
N HIS A 110 -15.61 -9.20 5.27
CA HIS A 110 -16.09 -8.27 4.27
C HIS A 110 -15.86 -6.86 4.81
N LYS A 111 -14.80 -6.22 4.33
CA LYS A 111 -14.38 -4.91 4.81
C LYS A 111 -14.22 -3.92 3.68
N VAL A 112 -14.65 -2.69 3.93
CA VAL A 112 -14.37 -1.55 3.06
C VAL A 112 -13.63 -0.54 3.91
N ILE A 113 -12.37 -0.31 3.58
CA ILE A 113 -11.52 0.65 4.30
C ILE A 113 -11.41 1.91 3.44
N THR A 114 -11.79 3.04 4.00
CA THR A 114 -11.68 4.33 3.33
C THR A 114 -10.31 4.93 3.60
N ARG A 115 -9.73 5.53 2.57
CA ARG A 115 -8.42 6.20 2.66
C ARG A 115 -7.36 5.31 3.30
N PRO A 116 -7.15 4.10 2.77
CA PRO A 116 -6.13 3.21 3.29
C PRO A 116 -4.73 3.73 2.98
N VAL A 117 -3.80 3.52 3.91
CA VAL A 117 -2.39 3.82 3.69
C VAL A 117 -1.68 2.53 3.27
N ILE A 118 -1.06 2.55 2.12
CA ILE A 118 -0.32 1.41 1.58
C ILE A 118 1.14 1.84 1.43
N ALA A 119 2.05 1.04 1.95
CA ALA A 119 3.49 1.29 1.82
C ALA A 119 4.05 0.40 0.72
N PHE A 120 4.77 1.00 -0.21
CA PHE A 120 5.41 0.31 -1.32
C PHE A 120 6.92 0.35 -1.08
N PRO A 121 7.54 -0.79 -0.71
CA PRO A 121 8.98 -0.82 -0.48
C PRO A 121 9.76 -0.37 -1.71
N ARG A 122 10.74 0.48 -1.51
CA ARG A 122 11.57 1.00 -2.61
C ARG A 122 12.58 -0.03 -3.08
N GLU A 123 13.05 -0.86 -2.15
CA GLU A 123 13.93 -1.96 -2.49
C GLU A 123 13.11 -3.14 -2.97
N ASN A 124 13.74 -4.00 -3.76
CA ASN A 124 13.08 -5.21 -4.22
C ASN A 124 12.62 -6.04 -3.03
N SER A 125 11.33 -6.04 -2.81
CA SER A 125 10.73 -6.98 -1.88
C SER A 125 10.18 -8.13 -2.71
N SER A 126 10.45 -9.33 -2.27
CA SER A 126 9.90 -10.48 -2.93
C SER A 126 8.46 -10.71 -2.46
N PHE A 127 7.53 -10.22 -3.26
CA PHE A 127 6.18 -10.73 -3.17
C PHE A 127 6.14 -12.03 -3.94
N SER A 128 5.53 -13.05 -3.36
CA SER A 128 5.25 -14.26 -4.13
C SER A 128 4.13 -13.97 -5.11
N GLY A 129 3.99 -14.75 -6.17
CA GLY A 129 2.91 -14.59 -7.13
C GLY A 129 1.52 -14.81 -6.53
N ASP A 130 1.44 -15.29 -5.29
CA ASP A 130 0.17 -15.64 -4.65
C ASP A 130 -0.55 -14.45 -4.06
N TYR A 131 0.16 -13.36 -3.76
CA TYR A 131 -0.47 -12.16 -3.18
C TYR A 131 0.33 -10.91 -3.56
N GLN A 132 -0.35 -9.76 -3.54
CA GLN A 132 0.21 -8.47 -3.88
C GLN A 132 0.14 -7.48 -2.72
N VAL A 133 -0.55 -7.83 -1.65
CA VAL A 133 -0.70 -6.97 -0.47
C VAL A 133 -0.48 -7.82 0.78
N ILE A 134 0.28 -7.28 1.73
CA ILE A 134 0.39 -7.84 3.07
C ILE A 134 -0.49 -6.95 3.96
N LEU A 135 -1.63 -7.49 4.37
CA LEU A 135 -2.64 -6.74 5.09
C LEU A 135 -2.26 -6.55 6.56
N HIS A 136 -2.48 -5.35 7.07
CA HIS A 136 -2.33 -5.12 8.50
C HIS A 136 -3.51 -5.78 9.23
N PRO A 137 -3.24 -6.62 10.24
CA PRO A 137 -4.32 -7.37 10.90
C PRO A 137 -5.37 -6.47 11.56
N ASN A 138 -4.99 -5.28 12.02
CA ASN A 138 -5.92 -4.37 12.65
C ASN A 138 -7.07 -3.93 11.73
N LEU A 139 -6.82 -3.92 10.41
CA LEU A 139 -7.86 -3.58 9.44
C LEU A 139 -8.93 -4.66 9.34
N ILE A 140 -8.55 -5.89 9.60
CA ILE A 140 -9.43 -7.05 9.47
C ILE A 140 -10.13 -7.35 10.79
N ASP A 141 -9.43 -7.22 11.90
CA ASP A 141 -9.92 -7.64 13.21
C ASP A 141 -10.75 -6.59 13.94
N SER A 142 -10.75 -5.37 13.43
CA SER A 142 -11.50 -4.28 14.07
C SER A 142 -12.96 -4.24 13.66
#